data_9aa7be044bbb8f3b375d2edabe10eb91
#
_entry.id   9aa7be044bbb8f3b375d2edabe10eb91
#
_cell.length_a   1.000
_cell.length_b   1.000
_cell.length_c   1.000
_cell.angle_alpha   90.00
_cell.angle_beta   90.00
_cell.angle_gamma   90.00
#
_symmetry.space_group_name_H-M   'P 1'
#
loop_
_entity.id
_entity.type
_entity.pdbx_description
1 polymer ?
#
loop_
_entity_poly.entity_id
_entity_poly.type
_entity_poly.pdbx_seq_one_letter_code
_entity_poly.pdbx_strand_id
1 'polypeptide(L)'
;MSEPELHYFCKPTALRPVTHSVEFLSAQEFVADEPACKRLWELVSTQFRTRGKFLAVWPGVRFVAVHRNTEGRADGFLLVHAPINWQIDYVVVCAEARGQGIASALVAETANQAFLRGVPYVMLTSRQSLRPLYEACGFTPVLPEANACTLPSE
;
A
#
# COMPACT_ATOMS: atom_id res chain seq x y z
N MET A 1 -22.68 9.57 5.02
CA MET A 1 -22.40 8.82 3.79
C MET A 1 -20.91 8.65 3.63
N SER A 2 -20.50 7.45 3.32
CA SER A 2 -19.09 7.22 3.00
C SER A 2 -18.80 7.71 1.58
N GLU A 3 -17.60 8.25 1.37
CA GLU A 3 -17.22 8.64 0.03
C GLU A 3 -17.00 7.40 -0.86
N PRO A 4 -17.16 7.52 -2.17
CA PRO A 4 -16.98 6.38 -3.05
C PRO A 4 -15.54 5.91 -3.06
N GLU A 5 -15.37 4.61 -3.22
CA GLU A 5 -14.06 4.00 -3.41
C GLU A 5 -13.79 3.86 -4.90
N LEU A 6 -12.54 4.04 -5.27
CA LEU A 6 -12.05 3.84 -6.63
C LEU A 6 -11.05 2.70 -6.64
N HIS A 7 -11.02 1.98 -7.74
CA HIS A 7 -9.96 1.01 -8.01
C HIS A 7 -8.82 1.72 -8.73
N TYR A 8 -7.61 1.42 -8.32
CA TYR A 8 -6.41 2.01 -8.92
C TYR A 8 -5.51 0.90 -9.42
N PHE A 9 -4.77 1.19 -10.47
CA PHE A 9 -3.73 0.27 -10.94
C PHE A 9 -2.50 1.05 -11.36
N CYS A 10 -1.36 0.37 -11.32
CA CYS A 10 -0.09 0.89 -11.79
C CYS A 10 0.60 -0.19 -12.60
N LYS A 11 1.07 0.16 -13.79
CA LYS A 11 1.95 -0.69 -14.56
C LYS A 11 3.37 -0.17 -14.34
N PRO A 12 4.17 -0.83 -13.48
CA PRO A 12 5.49 -0.30 -13.17
C PRO A 12 6.38 -0.36 -14.41
N THR A 13 6.90 0.79 -14.83
CA THR A 13 7.73 0.88 -16.03
C THR A 13 9.11 1.44 -15.78
N ALA A 14 9.32 2.07 -14.60
CA ALA A 14 10.59 2.67 -14.24
C ALA A 14 10.64 2.89 -12.74
N LEU A 15 11.84 3.05 -12.20
CA LEU A 15 12.02 3.40 -10.79
C LEU A 15 11.57 4.83 -10.55
N ARG A 16 10.91 5.06 -9.42
CA ARG A 16 10.47 6.38 -8.99
C ARG A 16 11.27 6.83 -7.79
N PRO A 17 11.52 8.13 -7.65
CA PRO A 17 12.20 8.63 -6.46
C PRO A 17 11.34 8.40 -5.22
N VAL A 18 12.00 7.97 -4.14
CA VAL A 18 11.36 7.75 -2.84
C VAL A 18 12.00 8.71 -1.85
N THR A 19 11.17 9.57 -1.25
CA THR A 19 11.67 10.65 -0.40
C THR A 19 12.01 10.22 1.03
N HIS A 20 11.57 9.02 1.42
CA HIS A 20 11.83 8.48 2.75
C HIS A 20 12.43 7.09 2.61
N SER A 21 13.24 6.69 3.57
CA SER A 21 13.78 5.33 3.60
C SER A 21 12.65 4.35 3.96
N VAL A 22 12.44 3.36 3.13
CA VAL A 22 11.40 2.35 3.33
C VAL A 22 12.05 0.97 3.24
N GLU A 23 11.79 0.14 4.26
CA GLU A 23 12.18 -1.27 4.21
C GLU A 23 11.10 -2.06 3.50
N PHE A 24 11.50 -2.92 2.58
CA PHE A 24 10.55 -3.80 1.89
C PHE A 24 10.88 -5.24 2.29
N LEU A 25 10.05 -5.81 3.15
CA LEU A 25 10.30 -7.09 3.81
C LEU A 25 9.34 -8.15 3.29
N SER A 26 9.79 -9.40 3.26
CA SER A 26 8.85 -10.50 3.12
C SER A 26 7.98 -10.57 4.38
N ALA A 27 6.80 -11.18 4.26
CA ALA A 27 5.94 -11.36 5.44
C ALA A 27 6.67 -12.14 6.53
N GLN A 28 7.48 -13.14 6.14
CA GLN A 28 8.26 -13.93 7.08
C GLN A 28 9.29 -13.09 7.84
N GLU A 29 9.98 -12.21 7.13
CA GLU A 29 10.94 -11.30 7.77
C GLU A 29 10.23 -10.33 8.69
N PHE A 30 9.07 -9.83 8.26
CA PHE A 30 8.31 -8.87 9.06
C PHE A 30 7.83 -9.47 10.39
N VAL A 31 7.32 -10.71 10.38
CA VAL A 31 6.78 -11.30 11.61
C VAL A 31 7.87 -11.58 12.65
N ALA A 32 9.13 -11.58 12.26
CA ALA A 32 10.24 -11.71 13.20
C ALA A 32 10.44 -10.45 14.06
N ASP A 33 9.89 -9.31 13.61
CA ASP A 33 9.95 -8.04 14.34
C ASP A 33 8.66 -7.88 15.16
N GLU A 34 8.69 -8.41 16.40
CA GLU A 34 7.50 -8.40 17.27
C GLU A 34 6.97 -6.99 17.57
N PRO A 35 7.83 -5.99 17.89
CA PRO A 35 7.31 -4.64 18.13
C PRO A 35 6.60 -4.06 16.93
N ALA A 36 7.11 -4.28 15.72
CA ALA A 36 6.47 -3.78 14.50
C ALA A 36 5.12 -4.47 14.25
N CYS A 37 5.05 -5.77 14.46
CA CYS A 37 3.80 -6.52 14.34
C CYS A 37 2.75 -6.01 15.33
N LYS A 38 3.15 -5.80 16.57
CA LYS A 38 2.26 -5.27 17.59
C LYS A 38 1.75 -3.89 17.21
N ARG A 39 2.64 -3.04 16.71
CA ARG A 39 2.28 -1.69 16.27
C ARG A 39 1.30 -1.71 15.11
N LEU A 40 1.55 -2.57 14.12
CA LEU A 40 0.63 -2.73 12.99
C LEU A 40 -0.76 -3.13 13.48
N TRP A 41 -0.83 -4.12 14.36
CA TRP A 41 -2.11 -4.59 14.92
C TRP A 41 -2.85 -3.46 15.63
N GLU A 42 -2.14 -2.67 16.45
CA GLU A 42 -2.72 -1.52 17.13
C GLU A 42 -3.30 -0.50 16.15
N LEU A 43 -2.53 -0.17 15.11
CA LEU A 43 -2.97 0.81 14.11
C LEU A 43 -4.19 0.32 13.32
N VAL A 44 -4.19 -0.94 12.91
CA VAL A 44 -5.33 -1.52 12.20
C VAL A 44 -6.55 -1.55 13.10
N SER A 45 -6.38 -1.92 14.37
CA SER A 45 -7.48 -2.01 15.32
C SER A 45 -8.11 -0.65 15.63
N THR A 46 -7.32 0.43 15.57
CA THR A 46 -7.82 1.77 15.89
C THR A 46 -8.32 2.53 14.66
N GLN A 47 -7.77 2.26 13.48
CA GLN A 47 -8.06 3.04 12.28
C GLN A 47 -9.06 2.38 11.34
N PHE A 48 -9.27 1.08 11.46
CA PHE A 48 -10.18 0.35 10.59
C PHE A 48 -11.23 -0.37 11.41
N ARG A 49 -12.48 -0.30 10.97
CA ARG A 49 -13.59 -0.95 11.65
C ARG A 49 -13.68 -2.45 11.37
N THR A 50 -12.90 -2.93 10.43
CA THR A 50 -13.03 -4.29 9.90
C THR A 50 -11.86 -5.18 10.32
N ARG A 51 -11.72 -5.37 11.64
CA ARG A 51 -10.65 -6.24 12.19
C ARG A 51 -10.70 -7.64 11.62
N GLY A 52 -11.92 -8.18 11.46
CA GLY A 52 -12.09 -9.51 10.89
C GLY A 52 -11.59 -9.59 9.45
N LYS A 53 -11.78 -8.52 8.68
CA LYS A 53 -11.26 -8.48 7.31
C LYS A 53 -9.73 -8.53 7.29
N PHE A 54 -9.09 -7.81 8.20
CA PHE A 54 -7.63 -7.85 8.32
C PHE A 54 -7.13 -9.26 8.59
N LEU A 55 -7.77 -9.95 9.55
CA LEU A 55 -7.41 -11.32 9.89
C LEU A 55 -7.61 -12.28 8.72
N ALA A 56 -8.64 -12.04 7.90
CA ALA A 56 -8.91 -12.85 6.72
C ALA A 56 -7.90 -12.59 5.60
N VAL A 57 -7.41 -11.36 5.48
CA VAL A 57 -6.45 -10.96 4.45
C VAL A 57 -5.03 -11.38 4.78
N TRP A 58 -4.65 -11.31 6.06
CA TRP A 58 -3.28 -11.50 6.49
C TRP A 58 -2.61 -12.76 5.96
N PRO A 59 -3.26 -13.95 5.93
CA PRO A 59 -2.59 -15.16 5.41
C PRO A 59 -2.11 -15.05 3.96
N GLY A 60 -2.69 -14.14 3.17
CA GLY A 60 -2.30 -13.92 1.78
C GLY A 60 -1.24 -12.85 1.59
N VAL A 61 -0.85 -12.16 2.65
CA VAL A 61 0.16 -11.11 2.58
C VAL A 61 1.53 -11.73 2.33
N ARG A 62 2.22 -11.20 1.32
CA ARG A 62 3.56 -11.69 0.93
C ARG A 62 4.67 -10.74 1.30
N PHE A 63 4.39 -9.43 1.27
CA PHE A 63 5.39 -8.41 1.56
C PHE A 63 4.79 -7.33 2.43
N VAL A 64 5.65 -6.69 3.22
CA VAL A 64 5.29 -5.54 4.04
C VAL A 64 6.33 -4.46 3.82
N ALA A 65 5.88 -3.28 3.40
CA ALA A 65 6.74 -2.10 3.36
C ALA A 65 6.61 -1.38 4.70
N VAL A 66 7.74 -1.01 5.30
CA VAL A 66 7.77 -0.42 6.64
C VAL A 66 8.56 0.88 6.60
N HIS A 67 7.99 1.93 7.15
CA HIS A 67 8.70 3.17 7.45
C HIS A 67 8.95 3.27 8.95
N ARG A 68 10.16 3.72 9.32
CA ARG A 68 10.52 3.93 10.72
C ARG A 68 10.82 5.40 10.94
N ASN A 69 10.46 5.90 12.12
CA ASN A 69 10.79 7.26 12.51
C ASN A 69 12.26 7.36 12.94
N THR A 70 12.70 8.55 13.33
CA THR A 70 14.09 8.80 13.75
C THR A 70 14.51 8.00 14.98
N GLU A 71 13.54 7.50 15.76
CA GLU A 71 13.79 6.66 16.92
C GLU A 71 13.80 5.17 16.60
N GLY A 72 13.61 4.82 15.32
CA GLY A 72 13.59 3.42 14.87
C GLY A 72 12.25 2.72 15.05
N ARG A 73 11.21 3.42 15.50
CA ARG A 73 9.87 2.83 15.64
C ARG A 73 9.15 2.83 14.32
N ALA A 74 8.48 1.73 14.02
CA ALA A 74 7.65 1.63 12.83
C ALA A 74 6.43 2.55 12.97
N ASP A 75 6.26 3.46 12.02
CA ASP A 75 5.17 4.43 12.04
C ASP A 75 4.31 4.39 10.78
N GLY A 76 4.69 3.60 9.79
CA GLY A 76 3.91 3.42 8.58
C GLY A 76 4.11 2.02 8.01
N PHE A 77 3.04 1.44 7.50
CA PHE A 77 3.03 0.09 6.96
C PHE A 77 2.20 0.02 5.68
N LEU A 78 2.62 -0.85 4.77
CA LEU A 78 1.86 -1.17 3.58
C LEU A 78 1.93 -2.68 3.38
N LEU A 79 0.78 -3.33 3.21
CA LEU A 79 0.70 -4.77 3.05
C LEU A 79 0.40 -5.12 1.59
N VAL A 80 1.18 -6.05 1.05
CA VAL A 80 1.05 -6.49 -0.34
C VAL A 80 0.59 -7.93 -0.40
N HIS A 81 -0.47 -8.15 -1.15
CA HIS A 81 -0.98 -9.46 -1.51
C HIS A 81 -0.45 -9.83 -2.90
N ALA A 82 -0.02 -11.05 -3.08
CA ALA A 82 0.50 -11.57 -4.35
C ALA A 82 -0.32 -12.83 -4.69
N PRO A 83 -0.31 -13.47 -5.83
CA PRO A 83 0.89 -14.10 -6.37
C PRO A 83 1.48 -13.51 -7.66
N ILE A 84 0.65 -13.11 -8.64
CA ILE A 84 1.19 -12.65 -9.93
C ILE A 84 1.18 -11.14 -10.01
N ASN A 85 0.01 -10.54 -9.88
CA ASN A 85 -0.13 -9.11 -9.70
C ASN A 85 -0.14 -8.84 -8.20
N TRP A 86 0.34 -7.66 -7.82
CA TRP A 86 0.34 -7.28 -6.41
C TRP A 86 -0.91 -6.50 -6.08
N GLN A 87 -1.52 -6.84 -4.96
CA GLN A 87 -2.64 -6.12 -4.39
C GLN A 87 -2.19 -5.45 -3.10
N ILE A 88 -2.28 -4.13 -3.04
CA ILE A 88 -2.05 -3.41 -1.79
C ILE A 88 -3.35 -3.47 -1.00
N ASP A 89 -3.31 -4.15 0.14
CA ASP A 89 -4.50 -4.35 0.97
C ASP A 89 -4.67 -3.25 2.00
N TYR A 90 -3.56 -2.78 2.57
CA TYR A 90 -3.59 -1.75 3.62
C TYR A 90 -2.41 -0.82 3.47
N VAL A 91 -2.67 0.47 3.65
CA VAL A 91 -1.65 1.48 3.86
C VAL A 91 -2.06 2.22 5.14
N VAL A 92 -1.22 2.17 6.15
CA VAL A 92 -1.54 2.76 7.43
C VAL A 92 -0.33 3.50 7.98
N VAL A 93 -0.55 4.74 8.41
CA VAL A 93 0.48 5.57 9.02
C VAL A 93 -0.08 6.05 10.36
N CYS A 94 0.73 6.03 11.39
CA CYS A 94 0.27 6.47 12.70
C CYS A 94 -0.10 7.96 12.66
N ALA A 95 -1.04 8.36 13.51
CA ALA A 95 -1.60 9.72 13.46
C ALA A 95 -0.52 10.81 13.60
N GLU A 96 0.47 10.60 14.45
CA GLU A 96 1.54 11.56 14.71
C GLU A 96 2.46 11.77 13.52
N ALA A 97 2.53 10.79 12.61
CA ALA A 97 3.44 10.82 11.47
C ALA A 97 2.75 11.23 10.16
N ARG A 98 1.46 11.55 10.21
CA ARG A 98 0.72 11.95 9.00
C ARG A 98 1.16 13.31 8.49
N GLY A 99 0.93 13.56 7.21
CA GLY A 99 1.29 14.82 6.59
C GLY A 99 2.76 14.98 6.26
N GLN A 100 3.56 13.91 6.39
CA GLN A 100 5.00 13.93 6.12
C GLN A 100 5.39 13.20 4.84
N GLY A 101 4.42 12.70 4.07
CA GLY A 101 4.70 11.99 2.83
C GLY A 101 5.06 10.52 3.01
N ILE A 102 4.82 9.95 4.18
CA ILE A 102 5.19 8.55 4.48
C ILE A 102 4.34 7.58 3.65
N ALA A 103 3.03 7.82 3.56
CA ALA A 103 2.17 6.95 2.75
C ALA A 103 2.63 6.94 1.29
N SER A 104 2.94 8.10 0.72
CA SER A 104 3.46 8.20 -0.64
C SER A 104 4.76 7.44 -0.80
N ALA A 105 5.65 7.51 0.18
CA ALA A 105 6.92 6.79 0.14
C ALA A 105 6.71 5.27 0.16
N LEU A 106 5.80 4.79 1.00
CA LEU A 106 5.46 3.37 1.06
C LEU A 106 4.92 2.87 -0.27
N VAL A 107 4.00 3.61 -0.87
CA VAL A 107 3.40 3.25 -2.15
C VAL A 107 4.43 3.29 -3.27
N ALA A 108 5.24 4.35 -3.33
CA ALA A 108 6.26 4.49 -4.36
C ALA A 108 7.31 3.38 -4.27
N GLU A 109 7.77 3.06 -3.08
CA GLU A 109 8.75 1.97 -2.90
C GLU A 109 8.15 0.62 -3.31
N THR A 110 6.88 0.40 -3.00
CA THR A 110 6.20 -0.84 -3.41
C THR A 110 6.14 -0.95 -4.93
N ALA A 111 5.82 0.14 -5.64
CA ALA A 111 5.84 0.14 -7.10
C ALA A 111 7.25 -0.11 -7.64
N ASN A 112 8.28 0.45 -7.01
CA ASN A 112 9.67 0.20 -7.39
C ASN A 112 10.05 -1.27 -7.22
N GLN A 113 9.66 -1.88 -6.10
CA GLN A 113 9.93 -3.29 -5.87
C GLN A 113 9.20 -4.18 -6.87
N ALA A 114 7.97 -3.80 -7.23
CA ALA A 114 7.23 -4.50 -8.27
C ALA A 114 7.94 -4.42 -9.62
N PHE A 115 8.45 -3.25 -9.97
CA PHE A 115 9.21 -3.06 -11.20
C PHE A 115 10.47 -3.94 -11.22
N LEU A 116 11.22 -3.94 -10.12
CA LEU A 116 12.46 -4.72 -10.03
C LEU A 116 12.22 -6.23 -10.12
N ARG A 117 11.04 -6.68 -9.70
CA ARG A 117 10.68 -8.10 -9.72
C ARG A 117 9.88 -8.51 -10.95
N GLY A 118 9.64 -7.59 -11.88
CA GLY A 118 8.89 -7.89 -13.10
C GLY A 118 7.41 -8.13 -12.87
N VAL A 119 6.84 -7.55 -11.82
CA VAL A 119 5.41 -7.69 -11.52
C VAL A 119 4.61 -6.88 -12.53
N PRO A 120 3.62 -7.49 -13.24
CA PRO A 120 2.90 -6.78 -14.30
C PRO A 120 2.10 -5.59 -13.82
N TYR A 121 1.35 -5.73 -12.72
CA TYR A 121 0.48 -4.68 -12.21
C TYR A 121 0.47 -4.64 -10.69
N VAL A 122 0.35 -3.44 -10.14
CA VAL A 122 0.06 -3.22 -8.73
C VAL A 122 -1.33 -2.58 -8.65
N MET A 123 -2.20 -3.11 -7.81
CA MET A 123 -3.60 -2.70 -7.73
C MET A 123 -3.96 -2.36 -6.29
N LEU A 124 -4.91 -1.45 -6.13
CA LEU A 124 -5.47 -1.12 -4.83
C LEU A 124 -6.86 -0.53 -4.99
N THR A 125 -7.59 -0.50 -3.88
CA THR A 125 -8.88 0.18 -3.78
C THR A 125 -8.77 1.21 -2.68
N SER A 126 -9.20 2.44 -2.94
CA SER A 126 -9.12 3.51 -1.95
C SER A 126 -10.18 4.57 -2.20
N ARG A 127 -10.36 5.42 -1.21
CA ARG A 127 -11.32 6.53 -1.27
C ARG A 127 -10.89 7.54 -2.34
N GLN A 128 -11.88 8.14 -2.97
CA GLN A 128 -11.65 9.12 -4.03
C GLN A 128 -10.82 10.32 -3.54
N SER A 129 -10.96 10.70 -2.29
CA SER A 129 -10.19 11.82 -1.73
C SER A 129 -8.68 11.59 -1.73
N LEU A 130 -8.23 10.34 -1.81
CA LEU A 130 -6.80 10.00 -1.85
C LEU A 130 -6.25 9.89 -3.27
N ARG A 131 -7.07 10.19 -4.28
CA ARG A 131 -6.67 10.12 -5.68
C ARG A 131 -5.37 10.89 -5.98
N PRO A 132 -5.18 12.14 -5.50
CA PRO A 132 -3.93 12.85 -5.78
C PRO A 132 -2.69 12.12 -5.29
N LEU A 133 -2.78 11.46 -4.14
CA LEU A 133 -1.66 10.69 -3.59
C LEU A 133 -1.28 9.55 -4.52
N TYR A 134 -2.26 8.77 -4.95
CA TYR A 134 -1.98 7.59 -5.79
C TYR A 134 -1.57 7.97 -7.20
N GLU A 135 -2.17 9.03 -7.77
CA GLU A 135 -1.75 9.52 -9.08
C GLU A 135 -0.31 10.00 -9.06
N ALA A 136 0.11 10.66 -7.98
CA ALA A 136 1.50 11.09 -7.83
C ALA A 136 2.47 9.90 -7.78
N CYS A 137 1.99 8.73 -7.35
CA CYS A 137 2.79 7.51 -7.32
C CYS A 137 2.69 6.69 -8.62
N GLY A 138 2.00 7.21 -9.63
CA GLY A 138 1.89 6.54 -10.93
C GLY A 138 0.70 5.62 -11.08
N PHE A 139 -0.25 5.68 -10.16
CA PHE A 139 -1.47 4.89 -10.25
C PHE A 139 -2.53 5.64 -11.04
N THR A 140 -3.35 4.89 -11.76
CA THR A 140 -4.45 5.41 -12.58
C THR A 140 -5.76 4.87 -12.01
N PRO A 141 -6.74 5.73 -11.76
CA PRO A 141 -8.04 5.24 -11.31
C PRO A 141 -8.84 4.65 -12.46
N VAL A 142 -9.61 3.62 -12.15
CA VAL A 142 -10.63 3.11 -13.06
C VAL A 142 -11.90 3.91 -12.76
N LEU A 143 -12.26 4.80 -13.66
CA LEU A 143 -13.40 5.69 -13.44
C LEU A 143 -14.71 5.01 -13.84
N PRO A 144 -15.80 5.28 -13.09
CA PRO A 144 -17.10 4.70 -13.43
C PRO A 144 -17.61 5.06 -14.82
N GLU A 145 -17.20 6.22 -15.35
CA GLU A 145 -17.56 6.67 -16.68
C GLU A 145 -16.82 5.91 -17.77
N ALA A 146 -15.72 5.27 -17.44
CA ALA A 146 -15.04 4.42 -18.39
C ALA A 146 -15.96 3.26 -18.73
N ASN A 147 -16.14 3.01 -20.01
CA ASN A 147 -16.95 1.88 -20.46
C ASN A 147 -16.31 0.61 -19.89
N ALA A 148 -17.06 -0.10 -19.04
CA ALA A 148 -16.55 -1.28 -18.36
C ALA A 148 -16.11 -2.39 -19.33
N CYS A 149 -16.59 -2.32 -20.56
CA CYS A 149 -16.20 -3.28 -21.60
C CYS A 149 -14.93 -2.88 -22.34
N THR A 150 -14.42 -1.68 -22.07
CA THR A 150 -13.22 -1.19 -22.74
C THR A 150 -12.02 -1.36 -21.84
N LEU A 151 -11.20 -2.35 -22.14
CA LEU A 151 -9.92 -2.50 -21.44
C LEU A 151 -8.97 -1.42 -21.94
N PRO A 152 -8.12 -0.85 -21.06
CA PRO A 152 -7.12 0.09 -21.52
C PRO A 152 -6.24 -0.57 -22.57
N SER A 153 -6.10 0.06 -23.70
CA SER A 153 -5.11 -0.38 -24.67
C SER A 153 -3.73 -0.07 -24.10
N GLU A 154 -2.83 -0.97 -24.30
CA GLU A 154 -1.47 -0.84 -23.79
C GLU A 154 -0.76 0.41 -24.27
#